data_4e6617707b68be94bd9af9a558d376a2
#
_entry.id   4e6617707b68be94bd9af9a558d376a2
#
_cell.length_a   1.000
_cell.length_b   1.000
_cell.length_c   1.000
_cell.angle_alpha   90.00
_cell.angle_beta   90.00
_cell.angle_gamma   90.00
#
_symmetry.space_group_name_H-M   'P 1'
#
loop_
_entity.id
_entity.type
_entity.pdbx_description
1 polymer ?
#
loop_
_entity_poly.entity_id
_entity_poly.type
_entity_poly.pdbx_seq_one_letter_code
_entity_poly.pdbx_strand_id
1 'polypeptide(L)'
;MALVKISRGTDIQHKYTDGVSRVSVLEGAYKDATVERVSLQPGADFTPETYTREQHNQVFLVTAGKGYIVTPRRVFNIKEVSVFVPDFDKETFTFHCAADAKETMEIVHFVTELNDYDKTCLREAHMSLPRFRGVSEAWHYKEDFTGADIQQMMMLEHRNLGRLSMGANFGTGPNYIGQHIHNELEQWYIMLPGASFTYTAEDEKIHVEGGDITFTPHGSHHGSECAEGERFAYVWFELCENGYPGEIK
;
A
#
# COMPACT_ATOMS: atom_id res chain seq x y z
N MET A 1 8.34 15.05 -19.71
CA MET A 1 7.24 14.75 -18.76
C MET A 1 7.92 14.04 -17.61
N ALA A 2 7.61 14.37 -16.36
CA ALA A 2 8.23 13.70 -15.22
C ALA A 2 7.94 12.19 -15.27
N LEU A 3 8.94 11.36 -14.97
CA LEU A 3 8.83 9.91 -14.95
C LEU A 3 7.97 9.47 -13.75
N VAL A 4 8.29 10.02 -12.57
CA VAL A 4 7.56 9.75 -11.34
C VAL A 4 6.34 10.64 -11.26
N LYS A 5 5.17 10.03 -11.08
CA LYS A 5 3.96 10.76 -10.68
C LYS A 5 3.88 10.81 -9.17
N ILE A 6 3.52 11.95 -8.61
CA ILE A 6 3.42 12.13 -7.15
C ILE A 6 2.10 12.81 -6.76
N SER A 7 1.45 12.27 -5.74
CA SER A 7 0.36 12.94 -4.99
C SER A 7 0.91 13.38 -3.65
N ARG A 8 1.06 14.68 -3.45
CA ARG A 8 1.54 15.24 -2.19
C ARG A 8 0.48 15.11 -1.09
N GLY A 9 0.91 14.67 0.09
CA GLY A 9 0.03 14.61 1.25
C GLY A 9 -0.52 15.97 1.64
N THR A 10 0.30 17.00 1.53
CA THR A 10 -0.06 18.40 1.83
C THR A 10 -1.10 19.02 0.90
N ASP A 11 -1.25 18.47 -0.33
CA ASP A 11 -2.17 19.01 -1.32
C ASP A 11 -3.58 18.40 -1.18
N ILE A 12 -3.74 17.37 -0.34
CA ILE A 12 -5.01 16.69 -0.16
C ILE A 12 -5.97 17.57 0.63
N GLN A 13 -7.10 17.89 0.00
CA GLN A 13 -8.18 18.65 0.64
C GLN A 13 -9.30 17.71 1.05
N HIS A 14 -9.35 17.36 2.33
CA HIS A 14 -10.40 16.52 2.88
C HIS A 14 -11.74 17.26 2.94
N LYS A 15 -12.76 16.65 2.36
CA LYS A 15 -14.16 17.07 2.50
C LYS A 15 -14.93 15.93 3.13
N TYR A 16 -15.26 16.11 4.40
CA TYR A 16 -15.94 15.07 5.16
C TYR A 16 -17.44 15.12 4.97
N THR A 17 -18.02 13.95 4.71
CA THR A 17 -19.46 13.69 4.77
C THR A 17 -19.66 12.55 5.76
N ASP A 18 -20.47 12.75 6.79
CA ASP A 18 -20.66 11.79 7.88
C ASP A 18 -19.33 11.29 8.51
N GLY A 19 -18.34 12.19 8.59
CA GLY A 19 -17.04 11.89 9.15
C GLY A 19 -16.08 11.14 8.24
N VAL A 20 -16.43 10.89 6.97
CA VAL A 20 -15.63 10.20 5.96
C VAL A 20 -15.25 11.14 4.82
N SER A 21 -13.98 11.17 4.47
CA SER A 21 -13.47 11.84 3.27
C SER A 21 -12.84 10.80 2.34
N ARG A 22 -13.15 10.90 1.05
CA ARG A 22 -12.55 10.05 0.00
C ARG A 22 -11.99 10.94 -1.10
N VAL A 23 -10.73 10.72 -1.48
CA VAL A 23 -10.02 11.51 -2.50
C VAL A 23 -9.26 10.58 -3.42
N SER A 24 -9.66 10.51 -4.70
CA SER A 24 -8.89 9.80 -5.73
C SER A 24 -7.55 10.48 -5.93
N VAL A 25 -6.49 9.69 -6.06
CA VAL A 25 -5.13 10.17 -6.27
C VAL A 25 -4.45 9.40 -7.40
N LEU A 26 -3.49 10.03 -8.09
CA LEU A 26 -2.75 9.44 -9.20
C LEU A 26 -3.65 8.87 -10.30
N GLU A 27 -4.77 9.54 -10.59
CA GLU A 27 -5.73 9.12 -11.61
C GLU A 27 -5.05 8.91 -12.97
N GLY A 28 -5.32 7.77 -13.60
CA GLY A 28 -4.72 7.40 -14.88
C GLY A 28 -3.22 7.13 -14.80
N ALA A 29 -2.63 6.95 -13.61
CA ALA A 29 -1.25 6.54 -13.48
C ALA A 29 -1.01 5.17 -14.13
N TYR A 30 -1.88 4.24 -13.83
CA TYR A 30 -1.91 2.92 -14.44
C TYR A 30 -3.35 2.49 -14.76
N LYS A 31 -3.54 1.79 -15.88
CA LYS A 31 -4.87 1.44 -16.40
C LYS A 31 -5.65 0.44 -15.54
N ASP A 32 -4.93 -0.52 -14.93
CA ASP A 32 -5.54 -1.64 -14.20
C ASP A 32 -5.62 -1.40 -12.69
N ALA A 33 -5.28 -0.18 -12.21
CA ALA A 33 -5.31 0.15 -10.80
C ALA A 33 -5.84 1.56 -10.55
N THR A 34 -6.67 1.68 -9.52
CA THR A 34 -7.07 2.98 -8.95
C THR A 34 -6.64 3.06 -7.50
N VAL A 35 -6.32 4.27 -7.07
CA VAL A 35 -5.87 4.57 -5.72
C VAL A 35 -6.69 5.71 -5.15
N GLU A 36 -7.21 5.54 -3.95
CA GLU A 36 -7.86 6.61 -3.21
C GLU A 36 -7.32 6.71 -1.78
N ARG A 37 -7.37 7.90 -1.25
CA ARG A 37 -7.18 8.16 0.18
C ARG A 37 -8.54 8.23 0.84
N VAL A 38 -8.69 7.49 1.93
CA VAL A 38 -9.87 7.52 2.77
C VAL A 38 -9.44 7.99 4.16
N SER A 39 -10.07 9.04 4.65
CA SER A 39 -9.82 9.59 5.99
C SER A 39 -11.10 9.53 6.82
N LEU A 40 -11.02 8.93 8.02
CA LEU A 40 -12.14 8.82 8.93
C LEU A 40 -11.88 9.65 10.18
N GLN A 41 -12.82 10.54 10.49
CA GLN A 41 -12.81 11.26 11.77
C GLN A 41 -13.06 10.30 12.95
N PRO A 42 -12.61 10.62 14.17
CA PRO A 42 -12.92 9.81 15.35
C PRO A 42 -14.43 9.57 15.51
N GLY A 43 -14.79 8.29 15.69
CA GLY A 43 -16.18 7.83 15.77
C GLY A 43 -16.90 7.61 14.43
N ALA A 44 -16.24 7.90 13.30
CA ALA A 44 -16.83 7.65 11.99
C ALA A 44 -16.68 6.19 11.54
N ASP A 45 -17.62 5.78 10.71
CA ASP A 45 -17.70 4.45 10.11
C ASP A 45 -17.59 4.53 8.59
N PHE A 46 -16.88 3.57 7.99
CA PHE A 46 -16.75 3.46 6.55
C PHE A 46 -17.01 2.04 6.08
N THR A 47 -18.07 1.86 5.30
CA THR A 47 -18.42 0.58 4.66
C THR A 47 -18.20 0.72 3.16
N PRO A 48 -17.09 0.21 2.61
CA PRO A 48 -16.83 0.30 1.18
C PRO A 48 -17.70 -0.68 0.38
N GLU A 49 -17.79 -0.41 -0.91
CA GLU A 49 -18.34 -1.35 -1.89
C GLU A 49 -17.47 -2.62 -1.95
N THR A 50 -18.10 -3.75 -2.21
CA THR A 50 -17.41 -5.04 -2.41
C THR A 50 -17.49 -5.45 -3.88
N TYR A 51 -16.44 -6.15 -4.35
CA TYR A 51 -16.34 -6.64 -5.72
C TYR A 51 -16.26 -8.15 -5.77
N THR A 52 -16.75 -8.73 -6.86
CA THR A 52 -16.68 -10.17 -7.07
C THR A 52 -15.25 -10.60 -7.46
N ARG A 53 -14.96 -11.89 -7.33
CA ARG A 53 -13.69 -12.51 -7.80
C ARG A 53 -13.47 -12.44 -9.31
N GLU A 54 -14.47 -12.01 -10.06
CA GLU A 54 -14.38 -11.84 -11.50
C GLU A 54 -14.10 -10.39 -11.89
N GLN A 55 -14.23 -9.44 -10.95
CA GLN A 55 -14.09 -8.02 -11.21
C GLN A 55 -12.75 -7.46 -10.70
N HIS A 56 -12.61 -7.30 -9.38
CA HIS A 56 -11.50 -6.57 -8.80
C HIS A 56 -10.98 -7.19 -7.51
N ASN A 57 -9.67 -7.05 -7.29
CA ASN A 57 -9.08 -7.13 -5.95
C ASN A 57 -9.21 -5.78 -5.24
N GLN A 58 -9.34 -5.82 -3.93
CA GLN A 58 -9.26 -4.64 -3.06
C GLN A 58 -8.21 -4.86 -1.97
N VAL A 59 -7.39 -3.85 -1.74
CA VAL A 59 -6.42 -3.82 -0.65
C VAL A 59 -6.55 -2.50 0.08
N PHE A 60 -6.73 -2.56 1.38
CA PHE A 60 -6.81 -1.40 2.27
C PHE A 60 -5.55 -1.36 3.14
N LEU A 61 -4.73 -0.35 2.96
CA LEU A 61 -3.57 -0.07 3.79
C LEU A 61 -3.94 1.02 4.80
N VAL A 62 -4.06 0.67 6.08
CA VAL A 62 -4.20 1.66 7.14
C VAL A 62 -2.82 2.20 7.46
N THR A 63 -2.60 3.48 7.23
CA THR A 63 -1.31 4.15 7.41
C THR A 63 -1.20 4.88 8.74
N ALA A 64 -2.33 5.28 9.33
CA ALA A 64 -2.39 5.96 10.63
C ALA A 64 -3.76 5.78 11.30
N GLY A 65 -3.83 6.13 12.57
CA GLY A 65 -5.06 6.08 13.36
C GLY A 65 -5.25 4.76 14.11
N LYS A 66 -6.35 4.69 14.86
CA LYS A 66 -6.74 3.54 15.70
C LYS A 66 -8.21 3.22 15.51
N GLY A 67 -8.55 1.95 15.60
CA GLY A 67 -9.90 1.50 15.47
C GLY A 67 -10.00 0.00 15.24
N TYR A 68 -10.97 -0.42 14.48
CA TYR A 68 -11.16 -1.82 14.16
C TYR A 68 -11.96 -2.01 12.86
N ILE A 69 -11.87 -3.20 12.30
CA ILE A 69 -12.67 -3.62 11.14
C ILE A 69 -13.62 -4.72 11.62
N VAL A 70 -14.91 -4.57 11.31
CA VAL A 70 -15.93 -5.57 11.61
C VAL A 70 -16.34 -6.27 10.33
N THR A 71 -16.35 -7.59 10.38
CA THR A 71 -17.03 -8.44 9.41
C THR A 71 -18.12 -9.25 10.16
N PRO A 72 -19.05 -9.93 9.49
CA PRO A 72 -20.05 -10.76 10.16
C PRO A 72 -19.47 -11.85 11.06
N ARG A 73 -18.21 -12.23 10.83
CA ARG A 73 -17.56 -13.35 11.54
C ARG A 73 -16.42 -12.94 12.47
N ARG A 74 -15.82 -11.76 12.28
CA ARG A 74 -14.58 -11.37 12.96
C ARG A 74 -14.50 -9.87 13.18
N VAL A 75 -13.72 -9.50 14.22
CA VAL A 75 -13.27 -8.13 14.45
C VAL A 75 -11.75 -8.12 14.40
N PHE A 76 -11.19 -7.17 13.65
CA PHE A 76 -9.75 -6.95 13.52
C PHE A 76 -9.40 -5.60 14.13
N ASN A 77 -8.59 -5.61 15.20
CA ASN A 77 -8.17 -4.38 15.87
C ASN A 77 -7.01 -3.71 15.12
N ILE A 78 -7.17 -2.45 14.78
CA ILE A 78 -6.17 -1.60 14.13
C ILE A 78 -5.40 -0.87 15.23
N LYS A 79 -4.11 -1.17 15.40
CA LYS A 79 -3.22 -0.57 16.41
C LYS A 79 -1.93 -0.01 15.81
N GLU A 80 -1.65 -0.33 14.57
CA GLU A 80 -0.44 0.00 13.83
C GLU A 80 -0.74 0.02 12.33
N VAL A 81 0.25 0.38 11.52
CA VAL A 81 0.19 0.20 10.07
C VAL A 81 -0.20 -1.24 9.75
N SER A 82 -1.26 -1.41 9.00
CA SER A 82 -1.82 -2.73 8.75
C SER A 82 -2.51 -2.79 7.38
N VAL A 83 -2.52 -3.98 6.82
CA VAL A 83 -3.21 -4.28 5.57
C VAL A 83 -4.43 -5.14 5.83
N PHE A 84 -5.53 -4.81 5.15
CA PHE A 84 -6.75 -5.61 5.11
C PHE A 84 -7.13 -5.94 3.67
N VAL A 85 -7.45 -7.22 3.44
CA VAL A 85 -7.96 -7.73 2.17
C VAL A 85 -9.29 -8.42 2.44
N PRO A 86 -10.41 -7.94 1.89
CA PRO A 86 -11.72 -8.57 2.08
C PRO A 86 -11.84 -9.91 1.35
N ASP A 87 -12.83 -10.72 1.73
CA ASP A 87 -13.20 -11.92 0.98
C ASP A 87 -14.19 -11.59 -0.15
N PHE A 88 -13.78 -10.63 -0.99
CA PHE A 88 -14.57 -10.16 -2.14
C PHE A 88 -15.99 -9.73 -1.73
N ASP A 89 -17.00 -10.18 -2.42
CA ASP A 89 -18.42 -9.91 -2.17
C ASP A 89 -19.11 -10.92 -1.24
N LYS A 90 -18.36 -11.85 -0.65
CA LYS A 90 -18.94 -12.87 0.23
C LYS A 90 -19.44 -12.33 1.56
N GLU A 91 -18.85 -11.25 2.03
CA GLU A 91 -19.29 -10.57 3.23
C GLU A 91 -18.99 -9.06 3.16
N THR A 92 -19.85 -8.27 3.76
CA THR A 92 -19.59 -6.84 3.97
C THR A 92 -18.62 -6.66 5.12
N PHE A 93 -17.96 -5.51 5.15
CA PHE A 93 -17.07 -5.11 6.24
C PHE A 93 -17.15 -3.61 6.46
N THR A 94 -16.85 -3.17 7.68
CA THR A 94 -16.89 -1.77 8.06
C THR A 94 -15.64 -1.42 8.85
N PHE A 95 -14.96 -0.34 8.46
CA PHE A 95 -13.92 0.30 9.25
C PHE A 95 -14.57 1.23 10.25
N HIS A 96 -14.15 1.14 11.51
CA HIS A 96 -14.57 2.00 12.61
C HIS A 96 -13.36 2.75 13.15
N CYS A 97 -13.32 4.07 13.01
CA CYS A 97 -12.34 4.89 13.71
C CYS A 97 -12.73 4.98 15.20
N ALA A 98 -11.80 4.70 16.10
CA ALA A 98 -12.08 4.76 17.52
C ALA A 98 -12.57 6.16 17.94
N ALA A 99 -13.68 6.23 18.69
CA ALA A 99 -14.29 7.50 19.08
C ALA A 99 -13.40 8.34 20.04
N ASP A 100 -12.49 7.69 20.74
CA ASP A 100 -11.49 8.31 21.61
C ASP A 100 -10.13 8.53 20.92
N ALA A 101 -10.03 8.25 19.61
CA ALA A 101 -8.83 8.55 18.83
C ALA A 101 -8.57 10.06 18.82
N LYS A 102 -7.28 10.44 18.89
CA LYS A 102 -6.86 11.84 18.80
C LYS A 102 -6.66 12.32 17.38
N GLU A 103 -6.56 11.37 16.45
CA GLU A 103 -6.23 11.58 15.05
C GLU A 103 -7.22 10.82 14.18
N THR A 104 -7.36 11.24 12.94
CA THR A 104 -8.12 10.53 11.92
C THR A 104 -7.49 9.16 11.62
N MET A 105 -8.31 8.21 11.18
CA MET A 105 -7.80 6.98 10.59
C MET A 105 -7.55 7.24 9.11
N GLU A 106 -6.31 7.01 8.68
CA GLU A 106 -5.90 7.21 7.29
C GLU A 106 -5.71 5.87 6.59
N ILE A 107 -6.39 5.71 5.47
CA ILE A 107 -6.39 4.49 4.66
C ILE A 107 -6.00 4.83 3.22
N VAL A 108 -5.13 4.04 2.62
CA VAL A 108 -4.92 4.02 1.17
C VAL A 108 -5.61 2.79 0.62
N HIS A 109 -6.59 2.99 -0.24
CA HIS A 109 -7.39 1.94 -0.85
C HIS A 109 -6.98 1.75 -2.30
N PHE A 110 -6.50 0.55 -2.61
CA PHE A 110 -6.18 0.09 -3.95
C PHE A 110 -7.30 -0.81 -4.48
N VAL A 111 -7.73 -0.56 -5.70
CA VAL A 111 -8.61 -1.46 -6.46
C VAL A 111 -7.88 -1.82 -7.75
N THR A 112 -7.70 -3.11 -8.00
CA THR A 112 -7.02 -3.60 -9.20
C THR A 112 -7.92 -4.53 -10.00
N GLU A 113 -7.91 -4.40 -11.33
CA GLU A 113 -8.60 -5.34 -12.21
C GLU A 113 -7.98 -6.74 -12.14
N LEU A 114 -8.81 -7.77 -12.24
CA LEU A 114 -8.37 -9.16 -12.22
C LEU A 114 -8.21 -9.68 -13.64
N ASN A 115 -7.00 -10.10 -14.00
CA ASN A 115 -6.75 -10.85 -15.23
C ASN A 115 -6.80 -12.38 -14.97
N ASP A 116 -6.56 -13.19 -16.02
CA ASP A 116 -6.61 -14.65 -15.91
C ASP A 116 -5.52 -15.22 -14.99
N TYR A 117 -4.34 -14.58 -14.92
CA TYR A 117 -3.28 -14.95 -13.99
C TYR A 117 -3.73 -14.76 -12.54
N ASP A 118 -4.33 -13.59 -12.22
CA ASP A 118 -4.85 -13.30 -10.89
C ASP A 118 -5.90 -14.33 -10.47
N LYS A 119 -6.85 -14.63 -11.34
CA LYS A 119 -7.90 -15.62 -11.10
C LYS A 119 -7.34 -17.02 -10.87
N THR A 120 -6.29 -17.38 -11.59
CA THR A 120 -5.58 -18.64 -11.37
C THR A 120 -4.90 -18.68 -10.01
N CYS A 121 -4.14 -17.65 -9.66
CA CYS A 121 -3.49 -17.54 -8.35
C CYS A 121 -4.51 -17.60 -7.20
N LEU A 122 -5.63 -16.90 -7.31
CA LEU A 122 -6.69 -16.94 -6.30
C LEU A 122 -7.31 -18.33 -6.10
N ARG A 123 -7.33 -19.18 -7.13
CA ARG A 123 -7.76 -20.59 -7.00
C ARG A 123 -6.71 -21.47 -6.34
N GLU A 124 -5.42 -21.22 -6.62
CA GLU A 124 -4.31 -22.07 -6.22
C GLU A 124 -3.66 -21.69 -4.88
N ALA A 125 -3.68 -20.42 -4.52
CA ALA A 125 -2.93 -19.91 -3.38
C ALA A 125 -3.45 -20.38 -2.02
N HIS A 126 -4.67 -20.86 -1.94
CA HIS A 126 -5.31 -21.30 -0.68
C HIS A 126 -5.25 -20.25 0.45
N MET A 127 -5.17 -18.96 0.09
CA MET A 127 -5.13 -17.89 1.07
C MET A 127 -6.48 -17.78 1.82
N SER A 128 -6.40 -17.66 3.14
CA SER A 128 -7.59 -17.41 3.97
C SER A 128 -7.97 -15.94 3.88
N LEU A 129 -9.20 -15.66 3.43
CA LEU A 129 -9.81 -14.33 3.39
C LEU A 129 -11.03 -14.27 4.32
N PRO A 130 -11.39 -13.11 4.89
CA PRO A 130 -10.63 -11.87 4.82
C PRO A 130 -9.29 -11.99 5.54
N ARG A 131 -8.26 -11.29 5.05
CA ARG A 131 -6.92 -11.26 5.65
C ARG A 131 -6.65 -9.91 6.28
N PHE A 132 -6.13 -9.93 7.48
CA PHE A 132 -5.61 -8.77 8.19
C PHE A 132 -4.19 -9.08 8.67
N ARG A 133 -3.27 -8.14 8.50
CA ARG A 133 -1.90 -8.23 9.00
C ARG A 133 -1.40 -6.85 9.42
N GLY A 134 -0.99 -6.73 10.67
CA GLY A 134 -0.20 -5.60 11.15
C GLY A 134 1.25 -5.70 10.67
N VAL A 135 1.94 -4.57 10.58
CA VAL A 135 3.34 -4.54 10.17
C VAL A 135 4.24 -5.37 11.09
N SER A 136 3.95 -5.42 12.38
CA SER A 136 4.68 -6.25 13.36
C SER A 136 4.51 -7.77 13.15
N GLU A 137 3.51 -8.19 12.39
CA GLU A 137 3.25 -9.59 12.03
C GLU A 137 3.85 -9.97 10.66
N ALA A 138 4.42 -8.98 9.94
CA ALA A 138 5.05 -9.22 8.66
C ALA A 138 6.40 -9.92 8.82
N TRP A 139 6.73 -10.83 7.93
CA TRP A 139 8.03 -11.49 7.98
C TRP A 139 9.12 -10.64 7.35
N HIS A 140 10.33 -10.72 7.92
CA HIS A 140 11.50 -9.98 7.46
C HIS A 140 12.18 -10.69 6.29
N TYR A 141 12.65 -9.89 5.34
CA TYR A 141 13.52 -10.32 4.27
C TYR A 141 14.67 -9.31 4.08
N LYS A 142 15.59 -9.57 3.19
CA LYS A 142 16.71 -8.68 2.90
C LYS A 142 17.04 -8.72 1.41
N GLU A 143 17.10 -7.54 0.82
CA GLU A 143 17.60 -7.35 -0.53
C GLU A 143 19.05 -6.89 -0.51
N ASP A 144 19.88 -7.41 -1.41
CA ASP A 144 21.32 -7.14 -1.46
C ASP A 144 21.66 -5.67 -1.78
N PHE A 145 20.74 -4.96 -2.43
CA PHE A 145 20.91 -3.54 -2.79
C PHE A 145 20.51 -2.56 -1.67
N THR A 146 20.16 -3.04 -0.49
CA THR A 146 19.75 -2.18 0.64
C THR A 146 20.82 -2.05 1.70
N GLY A 147 20.90 -0.87 2.32
CA GLY A 147 21.80 -0.64 3.46
C GLY A 147 21.52 -1.59 4.63
N ALA A 148 22.54 -1.86 5.46
CA ALA A 148 22.51 -2.95 6.44
C ALA A 148 21.35 -2.84 7.45
N ASP A 149 21.02 -1.62 7.87
CA ASP A 149 20.07 -1.35 8.95
C ASP A 149 18.64 -1.08 8.46
N ILE A 150 18.37 -1.28 7.16
CA ILE A 150 17.01 -1.20 6.62
C ILE A 150 16.26 -2.48 7.01
N GLN A 151 15.12 -2.29 7.69
CA GLN A 151 14.17 -3.35 7.96
C GLN A 151 13.19 -3.47 6.79
N GLN A 152 13.18 -4.63 6.16
CA GLN A 152 12.30 -4.95 5.04
C GLN A 152 11.30 -6.01 5.48
N MET A 153 10.02 -5.75 5.25
CA MET A 153 8.92 -6.57 5.75
C MET A 153 7.93 -6.88 4.63
N MET A 154 7.55 -8.14 4.49
CA MET A 154 6.55 -8.58 3.52
C MET A 154 5.17 -8.62 4.17
N MET A 155 4.26 -7.76 3.72
CA MET A 155 2.89 -7.65 4.21
C MET A 155 1.90 -8.50 3.41
N LEU A 156 2.03 -8.49 2.08
CA LEU A 156 1.27 -9.37 1.16
C LEU A 156 2.26 -10.03 0.22
N GLU A 157 2.32 -11.35 0.29
CA GLU A 157 3.26 -12.16 -0.48
C GLU A 157 2.84 -12.27 -1.95
N HIS A 158 3.82 -12.44 -2.83
CA HIS A 158 3.63 -12.72 -4.25
C HIS A 158 2.68 -13.90 -4.46
N ARG A 159 1.88 -13.85 -5.52
CA ARG A 159 0.91 -14.87 -5.95
C ARG A 159 -0.30 -15.08 -5.06
N ASN A 160 -0.28 -14.68 -3.79
CA ASN A 160 -1.44 -14.91 -2.91
C ASN A 160 -2.70 -14.19 -3.41
N LEU A 161 -2.53 -13.01 -4.01
CA LEU A 161 -3.59 -12.21 -4.63
C LEU A 161 -3.32 -11.97 -6.12
N GLY A 162 -2.61 -12.88 -6.78
CA GLY A 162 -2.24 -12.74 -8.17
C GLY A 162 -1.04 -11.82 -8.38
N ARG A 163 -1.20 -10.80 -9.23
CA ARG A 163 -0.15 -9.88 -9.67
C ARG A 163 0.32 -8.91 -8.60
N LEU A 164 -0.38 -8.76 -7.51
CA LEU A 164 -0.05 -7.76 -6.49
C LEU A 164 0.76 -8.33 -5.33
N SER A 165 1.64 -7.51 -4.79
CA SER A 165 2.32 -7.73 -3.51
C SER A 165 2.50 -6.41 -2.77
N MET A 166 2.80 -6.48 -1.49
CA MET A 166 2.99 -5.31 -0.63
C MET A 166 4.00 -5.61 0.44
N GLY A 167 4.90 -4.68 0.67
CA GLY A 167 5.84 -4.74 1.78
C GLY A 167 6.17 -3.36 2.32
N ALA A 168 6.94 -3.31 3.39
CA ALA A 168 7.31 -2.08 4.06
C ALA A 168 8.82 -2.00 4.31
N ASN A 169 9.36 -0.78 4.24
CA ASN A 169 10.73 -0.48 4.54
C ASN A 169 10.83 0.57 5.65
N PHE A 170 11.63 0.27 6.67
CA PHE A 170 11.91 1.18 7.76
C PHE A 170 13.42 1.30 7.99
N GLY A 171 13.87 2.51 8.31
CA GLY A 171 15.27 2.77 8.63
C GLY A 171 15.47 4.25 8.98
N THR A 172 16.65 4.55 9.48
CA THR A 172 17.09 5.92 9.75
C THR A 172 18.34 6.23 8.95
N GLY A 173 18.51 7.51 8.57
CA GLY A 173 19.71 7.96 7.89
C GLY A 173 20.94 8.06 8.80
N PRO A 174 22.15 8.02 8.24
CA PRO A 174 22.42 7.89 6.82
C PRO A 174 22.23 6.46 6.31
N ASN A 175 21.45 6.27 5.26
CA ASN A 175 21.16 4.95 4.70
C ASN A 175 20.67 5.05 3.24
N TYR A 176 20.55 3.92 2.54
CA TYR A 176 20.14 3.91 1.14
C TYR A 176 19.39 2.63 0.75
N ILE A 177 18.62 2.74 -0.30
CA ILE A 177 18.17 1.62 -1.14
C ILE A 177 18.76 1.91 -2.52
N GLY A 178 19.72 1.06 -2.92
CA GLY A 178 20.46 1.25 -4.17
C GLY A 178 19.54 1.23 -5.38
N GLN A 179 19.95 1.90 -6.44
CA GLN A 179 19.19 1.87 -7.69
C GLN A 179 19.12 0.44 -8.23
N HIS A 180 17.91 0.01 -8.51
CA HIS A 180 17.58 -1.29 -9.09
C HIS A 180 16.43 -1.12 -10.08
N ILE A 181 16.13 -2.15 -10.84
CA ILE A 181 15.11 -2.10 -11.89
C ILE A 181 14.20 -3.30 -11.79
N HIS A 182 12.91 -3.06 -11.98
CA HIS A 182 11.90 -4.09 -12.19
C HIS A 182 11.29 -3.90 -13.57
N ASN A 183 11.51 -4.86 -14.45
CA ASN A 183 11.02 -4.77 -15.83
C ASN A 183 9.52 -5.12 -15.96
N GLU A 184 8.96 -5.76 -14.93
CA GLU A 184 7.61 -6.33 -14.94
C GLU A 184 6.66 -5.70 -13.92
N LEU A 185 7.15 -4.78 -13.04
CA LEU A 185 6.39 -4.26 -11.91
C LEU A 185 6.09 -2.78 -12.06
N GLU A 186 4.82 -2.43 -11.96
CA GLU A 186 4.37 -1.08 -11.64
C GLU A 186 4.44 -0.87 -10.13
N GLN A 187 4.97 0.27 -9.68
CA GLN A 187 5.22 0.49 -8.25
C GLN A 187 4.59 1.77 -7.72
N TRP A 188 3.99 1.65 -6.54
CA TRP A 188 3.58 2.79 -5.70
C TRP A 188 4.33 2.75 -4.38
N TYR A 189 4.84 3.89 -3.94
CA TYR A 189 5.38 4.07 -2.60
C TYR A 189 4.45 4.96 -1.82
N ILE A 190 4.02 4.49 -0.67
CA ILE A 190 3.12 5.16 0.25
C ILE A 190 3.93 5.57 1.48
N MET A 191 4.23 6.86 1.62
CA MET A 191 5.02 7.39 2.72
C MET A 191 4.18 7.44 3.99
N LEU A 192 4.66 6.73 5.01
CA LEU A 192 4.02 6.65 6.32
C LEU A 192 4.32 7.91 7.15
N PRO A 193 3.57 8.21 8.21
CA PRO A 193 3.85 9.33 9.09
C PRO A 193 5.31 9.35 9.59
N GLY A 194 5.96 10.50 9.46
CA GLY A 194 7.34 10.70 9.83
C GLY A 194 8.38 10.21 8.80
N ALA A 195 7.96 9.78 7.62
CA ALA A 195 8.87 9.59 6.49
C ALA A 195 9.45 10.93 6.02
N SER A 196 10.74 10.92 5.70
CA SER A 196 11.45 12.05 5.08
C SER A 196 12.70 11.48 4.44
N PHE A 197 12.78 11.45 3.12
CA PHE A 197 13.93 10.93 2.38
C PHE A 197 13.89 11.36 0.91
N THR A 198 14.97 11.14 0.17
CA THR A 198 15.03 11.41 -1.27
C THR A 198 14.76 10.13 -2.05
N TYR A 199 13.68 10.12 -2.81
CA TYR A 199 13.37 9.10 -3.80
C TYR A 199 14.05 9.44 -5.13
N THR A 200 14.62 8.44 -5.79
CA THR A 200 15.31 8.60 -7.07
C THR A 200 14.71 7.68 -8.12
N ALA A 201 14.49 8.19 -9.32
CA ALA A 201 14.09 7.39 -10.48
C ALA A 201 14.79 7.94 -11.74
N GLU A 202 15.60 7.10 -12.38
CA GLU A 202 16.56 7.52 -13.41
C GLU A 202 17.36 8.75 -12.92
N ASP A 203 17.28 9.87 -13.64
CA ASP A 203 17.96 11.12 -13.29
C ASP A 203 17.10 12.04 -12.37
N GLU A 204 15.86 11.63 -12.04
CA GLU A 204 14.97 12.42 -11.17
C GLU A 204 15.29 12.16 -9.71
N LYS A 205 15.36 13.24 -8.92
CA LYS A 205 15.45 13.20 -7.45
C LYS A 205 14.30 13.99 -6.84
N ILE A 206 13.53 13.33 -6.01
CA ILE A 206 12.32 13.90 -5.41
C ILE A 206 12.39 13.70 -3.91
N HIS A 207 12.42 14.80 -3.14
CA HIS A 207 12.24 14.70 -1.70
C HIS A 207 10.77 14.33 -1.41
N VAL A 208 10.57 13.31 -0.59
CA VAL A 208 9.25 12.80 -0.19
C VAL A 208 9.09 12.82 1.32
N GLU A 209 7.88 13.07 1.76
CA GLU A 209 7.53 13.20 3.16
C GLU A 209 6.30 12.34 3.52
N GLY A 210 6.06 12.19 4.82
CA GLY A 210 4.90 11.45 5.30
C GLY A 210 3.60 11.92 4.68
N GLY A 211 2.82 10.97 4.17
CA GLY A 211 1.57 11.23 3.46
C GLY A 211 1.71 11.35 1.93
N ASP A 212 2.90 11.43 1.36
CA ASP A 212 3.07 11.40 -0.10
C ASP A 212 2.80 9.99 -0.65
N ILE A 213 2.33 9.93 -1.90
CA ILE A 213 2.24 8.68 -2.67
C ILE A 213 2.89 8.92 -4.02
N THR A 214 3.85 8.07 -4.39
CA THR A 214 4.48 8.10 -5.71
C THR A 214 4.02 6.92 -6.55
N PHE A 215 4.10 7.07 -7.88
CA PHE A 215 3.98 6.00 -8.85
C PHE A 215 5.17 6.04 -9.80
N THR A 216 5.80 4.90 -9.99
CA THR A 216 6.92 4.70 -10.91
C THR A 216 6.57 3.56 -11.86
N PRO A 217 6.61 3.80 -13.19
CA PRO A 217 6.33 2.76 -14.17
C PRO A 217 7.45 1.72 -14.21
N HIS A 218 7.11 0.50 -14.64
CA HIS A 218 8.08 -0.57 -14.86
C HIS A 218 9.23 -0.16 -15.77
N GLY A 219 10.34 -0.87 -15.72
CA GLY A 219 11.51 -0.63 -16.57
C GLY A 219 12.32 0.62 -16.21
N SER A 220 12.02 1.27 -15.10
CA SER A 220 12.76 2.44 -14.62
C SER A 220 13.68 2.08 -13.48
N HIS A 221 14.96 2.49 -13.53
CA HIS A 221 15.85 2.39 -12.38
C HIS A 221 15.36 3.32 -11.29
N HIS A 222 15.22 2.80 -10.09
CA HIS A 222 14.81 3.60 -8.93
C HIS A 222 15.49 3.15 -7.65
N GLY A 223 15.52 4.05 -6.69
CA GLY A 223 16.15 3.84 -5.40
C GLY A 223 15.79 4.96 -4.43
N SER A 224 16.47 5.00 -3.30
CA SER A 224 16.20 6.02 -2.29
C SER A 224 17.44 6.30 -1.45
N GLU A 225 17.61 7.55 -1.06
CA GLU A 225 18.67 8.03 -0.18
C GLU A 225 18.03 8.66 1.07
N CYS A 226 18.51 8.29 2.23
CA CYS A 226 18.08 8.82 3.52
C CYS A 226 19.28 9.48 4.18
N ALA A 227 19.29 10.81 4.28
CA ALA A 227 20.37 11.56 4.89
C ALA A 227 20.36 11.45 6.43
N GLU A 228 21.39 11.93 7.08
CA GLU A 228 21.42 12.03 8.54
C GLU A 228 20.23 12.85 9.06
N GLY A 229 19.52 12.32 10.03
CA GLY A 229 18.29 12.94 10.59
C GLY A 229 17.01 12.65 9.82
N GLU A 230 17.09 12.04 8.65
CA GLU A 230 15.96 11.59 7.86
C GLU A 230 15.53 10.15 8.23
N ARG A 231 14.39 9.72 7.69
CA ARG A 231 13.80 8.42 8.00
C ARG A 231 13.12 7.77 6.80
N PHE A 232 13.49 6.54 6.51
CA PHE A 232 12.65 5.64 5.73
C PHE A 232 11.47 5.15 6.58
N ALA A 233 10.27 5.36 6.10
CA ALA A 233 9.06 4.78 6.64
C ALA A 233 8.01 4.77 5.50
N TYR A 234 8.00 3.72 4.70
CA TYR A 234 7.07 3.62 3.59
C TYR A 234 6.63 2.19 3.33
N VAL A 235 5.47 2.07 2.71
CA VAL A 235 4.95 0.81 2.17
C VAL A 235 5.08 0.89 0.65
N TRP A 236 5.64 -0.15 0.05
CA TRP A 236 5.58 -0.33 -1.39
C TRP A 236 4.40 -1.25 -1.74
N PHE A 237 3.71 -0.91 -2.81
CA PHE A 237 2.71 -1.71 -3.48
C PHE A 237 3.17 -1.94 -4.91
N GLU A 238 3.13 -3.18 -5.35
CA GLU A 238 3.57 -3.61 -6.67
C GLU A 238 2.45 -4.34 -7.38
N LEU A 239 2.36 -4.10 -8.70
CA LEU A 239 1.47 -4.81 -9.59
C LEU A 239 2.27 -5.32 -10.78
N CYS A 240 2.45 -6.63 -10.86
CA CYS A 240 3.19 -7.27 -11.92
C CYS A 240 2.30 -7.50 -13.14
N GLU A 241 2.72 -7.07 -14.32
CA GLU A 241 1.86 -7.12 -15.52
C GLU A 241 1.50 -8.56 -15.93
N ASN A 242 2.47 -9.48 -15.86
CA ASN A 242 2.34 -10.86 -16.36
C ASN A 242 2.70 -11.95 -15.33
N GLY A 243 2.70 -11.61 -14.04
CA GLY A 243 3.18 -12.48 -12.97
C GLY A 243 4.66 -12.25 -12.64
N TYR A 244 5.10 -12.77 -11.51
CA TYR A 244 6.44 -12.51 -11.00
C TYR A 244 7.51 -13.32 -11.73
N PRO A 245 8.73 -12.73 -11.95
CA PRO A 245 9.85 -13.42 -12.55
C PRO A 245 10.22 -14.71 -11.78
N GLY A 246 10.61 -15.76 -12.54
CA GLY A 246 11.04 -17.04 -11.94
C GLY A 246 9.91 -17.95 -11.47
N GLU A 247 8.67 -17.57 -11.64
CA GLU A 247 7.56 -18.49 -11.40
C GLU A 247 7.52 -19.60 -12.46
N ILE A 248 7.26 -20.82 -12.00
CA ILE A 248 7.04 -21.96 -12.90
C ILE A 248 5.68 -21.75 -13.55
N LYS A 249 5.69 -21.63 -14.89
CA LYS A 249 4.49 -21.52 -15.71
C LYS A 249 3.89 -22.90 -15.96
#